data_5372b9d94445c6e8e268b73dac0ac9b8
#
_entry.id   5372b9d94445c6e8e268b73dac0ac9b8
#
_cell.length_a   1.000
_cell.length_b   1.000
_cell.length_c   1.000
_cell.angle_alpha   90.00
_cell.angle_beta   90.00
_cell.angle_gamma   90.00
#
_symmetry.space_group_name_H-M   'P 1'
#
loop_
_entity.id
_entity.type
_entity.pdbx_description
1 polymer ?
#
loop_
_entity_poly.entity_id
_entity_poly.type
_entity_poly.pdbx_seq_one_letter_code
_entity_poly.pdbx_strand_id
1 'polypeptide(L)'
;MSKRIAGPEIERLIQLLAKVPGLGPRSARRAALHLIKKKEQLLSPLAAAMSEAVDKVRICSTCGNVDTSDPCMICTDPRRDAGTLIVVEDVSDLWALERAAAMNARYHVLGGTLSPLDGIGPEQLNIRSLVDRVAGGEVKEVILAVNATVEGQTTAHYLTDQISGFEVKVTRLAHGVPVGGELDYLDEGTLAAALRARTAF
;
A
#
# COMPACT_ATOMS: atom_id res chain seq x y z
N MET A 1 -24.12 31.31 8.57
CA MET A 1 -24.27 30.90 7.16
C MET A 1 -23.12 31.49 6.36
N SER A 2 -22.21 30.66 5.83
CA SER A 2 -21.10 31.18 5.01
C SER A 2 -21.65 31.76 3.71
N LYS A 3 -21.27 33.02 3.40
CA LYS A 3 -21.70 33.71 2.20
C LYS A 3 -21.14 32.97 0.99
N ARG A 4 -22.00 32.47 0.10
CA ARG A 4 -21.57 31.87 -1.16
C ARG A 4 -20.85 32.90 -2.01
N ILE A 5 -19.64 32.62 -2.45
CA ILE A 5 -18.79 33.56 -3.21
C ILE A 5 -18.74 33.13 -4.70
N ALA A 6 -19.06 31.86 -4.99
CA ALA A 6 -19.02 31.30 -6.34
C ALA A 6 -20.28 30.48 -6.65
N GLY A 7 -20.48 30.13 -7.92
CA GLY A 7 -21.58 29.27 -8.34
C GLY A 7 -21.49 27.87 -7.70
N PRO A 8 -22.62 27.14 -7.62
CA PRO A 8 -22.71 25.87 -6.91
C PRO A 8 -21.74 24.78 -7.44
N GLU A 9 -21.43 24.78 -8.73
CA GLU A 9 -20.52 23.84 -9.39
C GLU A 9 -19.07 24.08 -8.90
N ILE A 10 -18.66 25.34 -8.77
CA ILE A 10 -17.32 25.73 -8.29
C ILE A 10 -17.18 25.36 -6.82
N GLU A 11 -18.20 25.69 -6.01
CA GLU A 11 -18.21 25.35 -4.57
C GLU A 11 -18.16 23.84 -4.36
N ARG A 12 -18.88 23.05 -5.17
CA ARG A 12 -18.84 21.59 -5.12
C ARG A 12 -17.47 21.05 -5.48
N LEU A 13 -16.82 21.57 -6.52
CA LEU A 13 -15.46 21.19 -6.90
C LEU A 13 -14.47 21.46 -5.76
N ILE A 14 -14.53 22.64 -5.14
CA ILE A 14 -13.68 22.99 -4.00
C ILE A 14 -13.92 22.03 -2.83
N GLN A 15 -15.19 21.72 -2.51
CA GLN A 15 -15.54 20.81 -1.42
C GLN A 15 -15.01 19.38 -1.65
N LEU A 16 -15.09 18.89 -2.88
CA LEU A 16 -14.57 17.55 -3.22
C LEU A 16 -13.04 17.52 -3.17
N LEU A 17 -12.37 18.52 -3.72
CA LEU A 17 -10.92 18.65 -3.63
C LEU A 17 -10.43 18.76 -2.18
N ALA A 18 -11.19 19.42 -1.30
CA ALA A 18 -10.84 19.55 0.11
C ALA A 18 -10.95 18.21 0.91
N LYS A 19 -11.57 17.19 0.35
CA LYS A 19 -11.63 15.83 0.93
C LYS A 19 -10.41 14.99 0.56
N VAL A 20 -9.61 15.42 -0.42
CA VAL A 20 -8.39 14.70 -0.82
C VAL A 20 -7.33 14.93 0.25
N PRO A 21 -6.70 13.86 0.78
CA PRO A 21 -5.61 13.99 1.76
C PRO A 21 -4.51 14.93 1.25
N GLY A 22 -4.02 15.81 2.12
CA GLY A 22 -3.03 16.83 1.78
C GLY A 22 -3.61 18.11 1.15
N LEU A 23 -4.88 18.12 0.73
CA LEU A 23 -5.57 19.30 0.22
C LEU A 23 -6.49 19.92 1.28
N GLY A 24 -5.94 20.80 2.12
CA GLY A 24 -6.78 21.60 3.03
C GLY A 24 -7.65 22.63 2.27
N PRO A 25 -8.63 23.25 2.94
CA PRO A 25 -9.63 24.14 2.29
C PRO A 25 -9.01 25.29 1.45
N ARG A 26 -7.88 25.86 1.91
CA ARG A 26 -7.17 26.92 1.16
C ARG A 26 -6.52 26.38 -0.11
N SER A 27 -5.84 25.23 0.00
CA SER A 27 -5.17 24.57 -1.14
C SER A 27 -6.18 24.07 -2.16
N ALA A 28 -7.29 23.48 -1.72
CA ALA A 28 -8.39 23.04 -2.59
C ALA A 28 -8.98 24.19 -3.40
N ARG A 29 -9.21 25.35 -2.76
CA ARG A 29 -9.69 26.55 -3.48
C ARG A 29 -8.69 27.05 -4.52
N ARG A 30 -7.39 27.09 -4.18
CA ARG A 30 -6.33 27.45 -5.12
C ARG A 30 -6.23 26.48 -6.29
N ALA A 31 -6.32 25.18 -6.02
CA ALA A 31 -6.32 24.14 -7.04
C ALA A 31 -7.53 24.27 -7.98
N ALA A 32 -8.74 24.43 -7.44
CA ALA A 32 -9.95 24.62 -8.25
C ALA A 32 -9.83 25.83 -9.18
N LEU A 33 -9.40 26.98 -8.66
CA LEU A 33 -9.22 28.18 -9.46
C LEU A 33 -8.13 28.02 -10.54
N HIS A 34 -7.05 27.30 -10.22
CA HIS A 34 -6.01 26.99 -11.20
C HIS A 34 -6.53 26.11 -12.34
N LEU A 35 -7.27 25.04 -11.99
CA LEU A 35 -7.90 24.14 -12.95
C LEU A 35 -8.89 24.88 -13.86
N ILE A 36 -9.74 25.73 -13.28
CA ILE A 36 -10.72 26.52 -14.02
C ILE A 36 -10.04 27.48 -15.02
N LYS A 37 -8.96 28.16 -14.59
CA LYS A 37 -8.19 29.06 -15.47
C LYS A 37 -7.52 28.31 -16.63
N LYS A 38 -7.18 27.03 -16.44
CA LYS A 38 -6.55 26.18 -17.46
C LYS A 38 -7.51 25.08 -17.92
N LYS A 39 -8.76 25.46 -18.20
CA LYS A 39 -9.84 24.52 -18.47
C LYS A 39 -9.47 23.48 -19.51
N GLU A 40 -9.10 23.90 -20.71
CA GLU A 40 -8.80 22.99 -21.84
C GLU A 40 -7.48 22.23 -21.67
N GLN A 41 -6.48 22.86 -21.01
CA GLN A 41 -5.17 22.28 -20.88
C GLN A 41 -5.07 21.30 -19.69
N LEU A 42 -5.90 21.50 -18.66
CA LEU A 42 -5.74 20.75 -17.42
C LEU A 42 -7.07 20.20 -16.85
N LEU A 43 -8.11 21.03 -16.72
CA LEU A 43 -9.37 20.59 -16.09
C LEU A 43 -10.06 19.51 -16.91
N SER A 44 -10.22 19.72 -18.22
CA SER A 44 -10.90 18.76 -19.10
C SER A 44 -10.15 17.43 -19.21
N PRO A 45 -8.81 17.40 -19.45
CA PRO A 45 -8.05 16.15 -19.43
C PRO A 45 -8.07 15.44 -18.07
N LEU A 46 -7.98 16.19 -16.96
CA LEU A 46 -8.05 15.61 -15.63
C LEU A 46 -9.42 14.96 -15.36
N ALA A 47 -10.51 15.65 -15.72
CA ALA A 47 -11.85 15.10 -15.56
C ALA A 47 -12.05 13.83 -16.40
N ALA A 48 -11.54 13.80 -17.64
CA ALA A 48 -11.57 12.60 -18.47
C ALA A 48 -10.77 11.44 -17.86
N ALA A 49 -9.54 11.70 -17.39
CA ALA A 49 -8.70 10.70 -16.75
C ALA A 49 -9.33 10.14 -15.45
N MET A 50 -9.97 11.00 -14.65
CA MET A 50 -10.70 10.57 -13.45
C MET A 50 -11.89 9.67 -13.82
N SER A 51 -12.65 10.01 -14.87
CA SER A 51 -13.76 9.18 -15.35
C SER A 51 -13.26 7.82 -15.85
N GLU A 52 -12.19 7.79 -16.63
CA GLU A 52 -11.58 6.53 -17.07
C GLU A 52 -11.09 5.67 -15.91
N ALA A 53 -10.51 6.29 -14.87
CA ALA A 53 -10.07 5.57 -13.68
C ALA A 53 -11.25 4.94 -12.94
N VAL A 54 -12.37 5.66 -12.78
CA VAL A 54 -13.60 5.12 -12.15
C VAL A 54 -14.12 3.90 -12.92
N ASP A 55 -14.06 3.92 -14.23
CA ASP A 55 -14.61 2.85 -15.07
C ASP A 55 -13.68 1.63 -15.17
N LYS A 56 -12.37 1.85 -15.20
CA LYS A 56 -11.38 0.82 -15.56
C LYS A 56 -10.61 0.24 -14.38
N VAL A 57 -10.39 1.04 -13.32
CA VAL A 57 -9.58 0.58 -12.17
C VAL A 57 -10.33 -0.49 -11.38
N ARG A 58 -9.62 -1.58 -11.07
CA ARG A 58 -10.12 -2.74 -10.33
C ARG A 58 -9.13 -3.19 -9.28
N ILE A 59 -9.63 -3.87 -8.27
CA ILE A 59 -8.79 -4.59 -7.31
C ILE A 59 -8.53 -5.98 -7.89
N CYS A 60 -7.27 -6.34 -7.99
CA CYS A 60 -6.87 -7.66 -8.48
C CYS A 60 -7.41 -8.77 -7.58
N SER A 61 -8.19 -9.67 -8.15
CA SER A 61 -8.80 -10.81 -7.43
C SER A 61 -7.76 -11.78 -6.84
N THR A 62 -6.53 -11.81 -7.40
CA THR A 62 -5.46 -12.70 -6.97
C THR A 62 -4.63 -12.11 -5.84
N CYS A 63 -4.24 -10.82 -5.91
CA CYS A 63 -3.25 -10.27 -4.98
C CYS A 63 -3.70 -9.01 -4.23
N GLY A 64 -4.86 -8.45 -4.54
CA GLY A 64 -5.35 -7.21 -3.92
C GLY A 64 -4.70 -5.92 -4.43
N ASN A 65 -3.80 -5.98 -5.42
CA ASN A 65 -3.26 -4.79 -6.06
C ASN A 65 -4.35 -4.02 -6.84
N VAL A 66 -4.11 -2.76 -7.11
CA VAL A 66 -4.97 -1.91 -7.93
C VAL A 66 -4.39 -1.84 -9.35
N ASP A 67 -5.19 -2.23 -10.36
CA ASP A 67 -4.79 -2.23 -11.77
C ASP A 67 -6.02 -2.01 -12.67
N THR A 68 -5.81 -1.93 -13.97
CA THR A 68 -6.88 -1.89 -14.99
C THR A 68 -7.20 -3.27 -15.57
N SER A 69 -6.42 -4.29 -15.22
CA SER A 69 -6.66 -5.70 -15.55
C SER A 69 -6.86 -6.57 -14.32
N ASP A 70 -7.62 -7.66 -14.45
CA ASP A 70 -7.79 -8.67 -13.42
C ASP A 70 -7.67 -10.09 -14.04
N PRO A 71 -6.66 -10.87 -13.65
CA PRO A 71 -5.55 -10.55 -12.73
C PRO A 71 -4.65 -9.41 -13.23
N CYS A 72 -4.00 -8.68 -12.28
CA CYS A 72 -3.15 -7.54 -12.60
C CYS A 72 -1.88 -7.94 -13.35
N MET A 73 -1.18 -6.95 -13.95
CA MET A 73 0.06 -7.17 -14.70
C MET A 73 1.15 -7.87 -13.89
N ILE A 74 1.21 -7.62 -12.58
CA ILE A 74 2.16 -8.29 -11.70
C ILE A 74 1.85 -9.79 -11.57
N CYS A 75 0.59 -10.15 -11.42
CA CYS A 75 0.17 -11.55 -11.28
C CYS A 75 0.30 -12.35 -12.57
N THR A 76 0.16 -11.68 -13.72
CA THR A 76 0.21 -12.33 -15.04
C THR A 76 1.61 -12.35 -15.66
N ASP A 77 2.59 -11.66 -15.10
CA ASP A 77 3.97 -11.66 -15.61
C ASP A 77 4.66 -13.01 -15.36
N PRO A 78 4.92 -13.82 -16.41
CA PRO A 78 5.52 -15.15 -16.26
C PRO A 78 7.00 -15.12 -15.82
N ARG A 79 7.65 -13.94 -15.84
CA ARG A 79 9.04 -13.79 -15.43
C ARG A 79 9.19 -13.70 -13.91
N ARG A 80 8.07 -13.56 -13.19
CA ARG A 80 8.09 -13.45 -11.73
C ARG A 80 8.17 -14.81 -11.08
N ASP A 81 8.99 -14.87 -10.03
CA ASP A 81 9.11 -16.06 -9.21
C ASP A 81 7.77 -16.32 -8.48
N ALA A 82 7.16 -17.44 -8.81
CA ALA A 82 5.92 -17.87 -8.19
C ALA A 82 6.16 -18.50 -6.79
N GLY A 83 7.37 -18.94 -6.52
CA GLY A 83 7.76 -19.51 -5.23
C GLY A 83 7.94 -18.46 -4.13
N THR A 84 8.13 -17.20 -4.47
CA THR A 84 8.31 -16.11 -3.50
C THR A 84 7.11 -15.16 -3.50
N LEU A 85 6.51 -14.97 -2.32
CA LEU A 85 5.35 -14.13 -2.10
C LEU A 85 5.65 -13.03 -1.08
N ILE A 86 5.63 -11.77 -1.52
CA ILE A 86 5.81 -10.60 -0.66
C ILE A 86 4.43 -10.12 -0.19
N VAL A 87 4.22 -10.12 1.13
CA VAL A 87 2.98 -9.67 1.77
C VAL A 87 3.17 -8.26 2.27
N VAL A 88 2.29 -7.34 1.85
CA VAL A 88 2.30 -5.92 2.21
C VAL A 88 0.97 -5.50 2.83
N GLU A 89 0.97 -4.40 3.57
CA GLU A 89 -0.24 -3.87 4.20
C GLU A 89 -1.15 -3.18 3.17
N ASP A 90 -0.57 -2.35 2.30
CA ASP A 90 -1.30 -1.52 1.34
C ASP A 90 -0.67 -1.56 -0.06
N VAL A 91 -1.44 -1.11 -1.06
CA VAL A 91 -0.98 -0.98 -2.46
C VAL A 91 0.18 -0.01 -2.59
N SER A 92 0.23 1.03 -1.77
CA SER A 92 1.34 2.00 -1.75
C SER A 92 2.69 1.35 -1.42
N ASP A 93 2.69 0.38 -0.49
CA ASP A 93 3.88 -0.39 -0.10
C ASP A 93 4.34 -1.29 -1.24
N LEU A 94 3.39 -1.98 -1.89
CA LEU A 94 3.66 -2.77 -3.09
C LEU A 94 4.34 -1.91 -4.16
N TRP A 95 3.77 -0.75 -4.47
CA TRP A 95 4.34 0.15 -5.48
C TRP A 95 5.71 0.72 -5.07
N ALA A 96 5.96 0.90 -3.78
CA ALA A 96 7.27 1.31 -3.28
C ALA A 96 8.32 0.21 -3.50
N LEU A 97 7.99 -1.05 -3.19
CA LEU A 97 8.87 -2.20 -3.40
C LEU A 97 9.12 -2.48 -4.89
N GLU A 98 8.10 -2.34 -5.73
CA GLU A 98 8.25 -2.45 -7.19
C GLU A 98 9.19 -1.38 -7.76
N ARG A 99 9.10 -0.13 -7.29
CA ARG A 99 10.05 0.92 -7.70
C ARG A 99 11.48 0.63 -7.26
N ALA A 100 11.67 -0.02 -6.11
CA ALA A 100 12.99 -0.43 -5.64
C ALA A 100 13.59 -1.56 -6.50
N ALA A 101 12.76 -2.32 -7.22
CA ALA A 101 13.14 -3.38 -8.14
C ALA A 101 14.15 -4.39 -7.58
N ALA A 102 14.08 -4.65 -6.27
CA ALA A 102 15.03 -5.50 -5.56
C ALA A 102 14.82 -7.00 -5.82
N MET A 103 13.57 -7.40 -6.11
CA MET A 103 13.19 -8.80 -6.32
C MET A 103 12.10 -8.91 -7.39
N ASN A 104 12.13 -10.01 -8.13
CA ASN A 104 11.14 -10.32 -9.16
C ASN A 104 10.08 -11.31 -8.62
N ALA A 105 9.49 -10.99 -7.47
CA ALA A 105 8.54 -11.83 -6.75
C ALA A 105 7.07 -11.47 -7.07
N ARG A 106 6.13 -12.31 -6.60
CA ARG A 106 4.71 -11.98 -6.57
C ARG A 106 4.34 -11.30 -5.26
N TYR A 107 3.19 -10.63 -5.24
CA TYR A 107 2.72 -9.87 -4.09
C TYR A 107 1.38 -10.35 -3.57
N HIS A 108 1.11 -10.00 -2.31
CA HIS A 108 -0.20 -10.10 -1.69
C HIS A 108 -0.45 -8.86 -0.81
N VAL A 109 -1.53 -8.15 -1.10
CA VAL A 109 -1.95 -6.93 -0.37
C VAL A 109 -3.01 -7.33 0.64
N LEU A 110 -2.77 -7.04 1.92
CA LEU A 110 -3.70 -7.34 3.02
C LEU A 110 -4.90 -6.38 3.05
N GLY A 111 -4.71 -5.13 2.63
CA GLY A 111 -5.69 -4.06 2.74
C GLY A 111 -5.68 -3.32 4.08
N GLY A 112 -4.67 -3.55 4.91
CA GLY A 112 -4.48 -2.91 6.22
C GLY A 112 -3.75 -3.81 7.21
N THR A 113 -3.91 -3.48 8.50
CA THR A 113 -3.37 -4.23 9.65
C THR A 113 -4.46 -4.58 10.64
N LEU A 114 -4.24 -5.57 11.47
CA LEU A 114 -5.08 -5.85 12.62
C LEU A 114 -5.04 -4.66 13.58
N SER A 115 -6.21 -4.09 13.88
CA SER A 115 -6.34 -2.97 14.81
C SER A 115 -7.62 -3.15 15.65
N PRO A 116 -7.53 -3.77 16.84
CA PRO A 116 -8.69 -3.93 17.72
C PRO A 116 -9.32 -2.60 18.13
N LEU A 117 -8.52 -1.53 18.23
CA LEU A 117 -9.02 -0.20 18.59
C LEU A 117 -9.89 0.40 17.47
N ASP A 118 -9.56 0.12 16.21
CA ASP A 118 -10.33 0.57 15.05
C ASP A 118 -11.39 -0.46 14.62
N GLY A 119 -11.52 -1.58 15.33
CA GLY A 119 -12.42 -2.66 15.00
C GLY A 119 -12.02 -3.48 13.78
N ILE A 120 -10.75 -3.44 13.38
CA ILE A 120 -10.22 -4.18 12.23
C ILE A 120 -9.73 -5.54 12.71
N GLY A 121 -10.51 -6.58 12.42
CA GLY A 121 -10.15 -7.98 12.65
C GLY A 121 -9.68 -8.69 11.38
N PRO A 122 -9.39 -10.00 11.47
CA PRO A 122 -8.95 -10.81 10.34
C PRO A 122 -9.93 -10.84 9.17
N GLU A 123 -11.22 -10.71 9.45
CA GLU A 123 -12.30 -10.77 8.45
C GLU A 123 -12.31 -9.55 7.51
N GLN A 124 -11.77 -8.41 7.96
CA GLN A 124 -11.66 -7.18 7.19
C GLN A 124 -10.41 -7.14 6.31
N LEU A 125 -9.50 -8.09 6.52
CA LEU A 125 -8.23 -8.17 5.79
C LEU A 125 -8.23 -9.36 4.81
N ASN A 126 -7.41 -9.26 3.77
CA ASN A 126 -7.29 -10.28 2.74
C ASN A 126 -6.44 -11.50 3.20
N ILE A 127 -6.65 -11.96 4.44
CA ILE A 127 -5.83 -13.03 5.05
C ILE A 127 -6.22 -14.40 4.52
N ARG A 128 -7.51 -14.66 4.34
CA ARG A 128 -7.98 -15.96 3.85
C ARG A 128 -7.40 -16.29 2.47
N SER A 129 -7.41 -15.32 1.56
CA SER A 129 -6.83 -15.48 0.24
C SER A 129 -5.30 -15.72 0.28
N LEU A 130 -4.57 -15.14 1.26
CA LEU A 130 -3.17 -15.46 1.48
C LEU A 130 -2.99 -16.93 1.86
N VAL A 131 -3.75 -17.41 2.84
CA VAL A 131 -3.70 -18.80 3.31
C VAL A 131 -4.01 -19.76 2.15
N ASP A 132 -5.05 -19.49 1.37
CA ASP A 132 -5.43 -20.30 0.21
C ASP A 132 -4.30 -20.37 -0.84
N ARG A 133 -3.59 -19.25 -1.07
CA ARG A 133 -2.42 -19.21 -1.99
C ARG A 133 -1.26 -20.05 -1.47
N VAL A 134 -0.97 -20.00 -0.17
CA VAL A 134 0.09 -20.80 0.46
C VAL A 134 -0.27 -22.29 0.44
N ALA A 135 -1.52 -22.60 0.75
CA ALA A 135 -2.04 -23.99 0.70
C ALA A 135 -1.95 -24.63 -0.69
N GLY A 136 -1.94 -23.83 -1.76
CA GLY A 136 -1.72 -24.29 -3.13
C GLY A 136 -0.36 -24.94 -3.39
N GLY A 137 0.62 -24.77 -2.49
CA GLY A 137 1.93 -25.45 -2.51
C GLY A 137 2.95 -24.90 -3.51
N GLU A 138 2.60 -23.90 -4.32
CA GLU A 138 3.52 -23.21 -5.24
C GLU A 138 4.48 -22.30 -4.46
N VAL A 139 3.96 -21.62 -3.39
CA VAL A 139 4.72 -20.68 -2.57
C VAL A 139 5.69 -21.43 -1.66
N LYS A 140 6.97 -21.08 -1.73
CA LYS A 140 8.06 -21.65 -0.90
C LYS A 140 8.56 -20.67 0.15
N GLU A 141 8.44 -19.37 -0.11
CA GLU A 141 8.81 -18.32 0.83
C GLU A 141 7.74 -17.23 0.86
N VAL A 142 7.32 -16.85 2.07
CA VAL A 142 6.50 -15.68 2.35
C VAL A 142 7.36 -14.64 3.03
N ILE A 143 7.51 -13.47 2.40
CA ILE A 143 8.24 -12.32 2.95
C ILE A 143 7.22 -11.34 3.53
N LEU A 144 7.18 -11.20 4.85
CA LEU A 144 6.33 -10.23 5.53
C LEU A 144 6.95 -8.83 5.44
N ALA A 145 6.48 -8.03 4.50
CA ALA A 145 6.92 -6.66 4.26
C ALA A 145 5.89 -5.68 4.85
N VAL A 146 5.58 -5.87 6.13
CA VAL A 146 4.68 -5.01 6.92
C VAL A 146 5.48 -3.95 7.66
N ASN A 147 4.82 -2.84 8.01
CA ASN A 147 5.45 -1.75 8.73
C ASN A 147 5.90 -2.17 10.14
N ALA A 148 6.95 -1.54 10.64
CA ALA A 148 7.51 -1.83 11.97
C ALA A 148 6.71 -1.19 13.13
N THR A 149 5.38 -1.04 12.96
CA THR A 149 4.43 -0.58 13.97
C THR A 149 3.98 -1.72 14.87
N VAL A 150 3.31 -1.42 15.99
CA VAL A 150 2.73 -2.44 16.87
C VAL A 150 1.69 -3.27 16.14
N GLU A 151 0.82 -2.61 15.37
CA GLU A 151 -0.22 -3.24 14.55
C GLU A 151 0.39 -4.13 13.47
N GLY A 152 1.42 -3.63 12.75
CA GLY A 152 2.13 -4.41 11.74
C GLY A 152 2.82 -5.65 12.33
N GLN A 153 3.49 -5.53 13.48
CA GLN A 153 4.10 -6.68 14.17
C GLN A 153 3.05 -7.69 14.64
N THR A 154 1.93 -7.22 15.21
CA THR A 154 0.81 -8.08 15.62
C THR A 154 0.25 -8.83 14.42
N THR A 155 0.07 -8.12 13.30
CA THR A 155 -0.39 -8.71 12.04
C THR A 155 0.59 -9.75 11.52
N ALA A 156 1.90 -9.45 11.54
CA ALA A 156 2.94 -10.40 11.12
C ALA A 156 2.92 -11.70 11.95
N HIS A 157 2.79 -11.60 13.28
CA HIS A 157 2.67 -12.77 14.14
C HIS A 157 1.42 -13.58 13.82
N TYR A 158 0.27 -12.93 13.70
CA TYR A 158 -0.98 -13.60 13.34
C TYR A 158 -0.87 -14.34 12.00
N LEU A 159 -0.32 -13.70 10.96
CA LEU A 159 -0.11 -14.33 9.66
C LEU A 159 0.82 -15.54 9.74
N THR A 160 1.91 -15.44 10.51
CA THR A 160 2.84 -16.54 10.74
C THR A 160 2.14 -17.74 11.36
N ASP A 161 1.28 -17.52 12.36
CA ASP A 161 0.49 -18.57 12.98
C ASP A 161 -0.49 -19.22 12.00
N GLN A 162 -1.17 -18.41 11.16
CA GLN A 162 -2.12 -18.92 10.16
C GLN A 162 -1.48 -19.82 9.10
N ILE A 163 -0.22 -19.57 8.76
CA ILE A 163 0.49 -20.36 7.72
C ILE A 163 1.50 -21.35 8.29
N SER A 164 1.62 -21.48 9.62
CA SER A 164 2.57 -22.38 10.30
C SER A 164 2.39 -23.86 9.98
N GLY A 165 1.19 -24.27 9.55
CA GLY A 165 0.87 -25.65 9.15
C GLY A 165 1.34 -26.04 7.75
N PHE A 166 1.91 -25.13 6.98
CA PHE A 166 2.36 -25.37 5.60
C PHE A 166 3.88 -25.40 5.52
N GLU A 167 4.42 -26.14 4.54
CA GLU A 167 5.86 -26.17 4.25
C GLU A 167 6.31 -24.91 3.50
N VAL A 168 6.28 -23.78 4.19
CA VAL A 168 6.65 -22.47 3.65
C VAL A 168 7.62 -21.78 4.61
N LYS A 169 8.68 -21.19 4.06
CA LYS A 169 9.61 -20.37 4.83
C LYS A 169 8.98 -18.99 5.04
N VAL A 170 8.93 -18.51 6.27
CA VAL A 170 8.46 -17.15 6.59
C VAL A 170 9.66 -16.29 6.95
N THR A 171 9.79 -15.16 6.26
CA THR A 171 10.83 -14.16 6.49
C THR A 171 10.20 -12.78 6.65
N ARG A 172 10.98 -11.80 7.11
CA ARG A 172 10.55 -10.40 7.22
C ARG A 172 11.66 -9.48 6.73
N LEU A 173 11.28 -8.23 6.43
CA LEU A 173 12.26 -7.20 6.11
C LEU A 173 13.22 -6.98 7.29
N ALA A 174 14.49 -6.76 6.98
CA ALA A 174 15.49 -6.44 7.99
C ALA A 174 15.19 -5.07 8.61
N HIS A 175 15.40 -4.97 9.92
CA HIS A 175 15.39 -3.72 10.66
C HIS A 175 16.84 -3.25 10.85
N GLY A 176 17.09 -1.97 10.58
CA GLY A 176 18.46 -1.46 10.73
C GLY A 176 18.62 0.02 10.43
N VAL A 177 19.87 0.47 10.43
CA VAL A 177 20.25 1.83 10.06
C VAL A 177 20.03 2.02 8.57
N PRO A 178 19.27 3.04 8.13
CA PRO A 178 19.08 3.31 6.72
C PRO A 178 20.40 3.75 6.06
N VAL A 179 20.59 3.38 4.80
CA VAL A 179 21.78 3.80 4.03
C VAL A 179 21.79 5.32 3.90
N GLY A 180 22.90 5.95 4.29
CA GLY A 180 23.05 7.41 4.33
C GLY A 180 22.47 8.07 5.59
N GLY A 181 21.93 7.29 6.53
CA GLY A 181 21.47 7.81 7.82
C GLY A 181 22.63 7.99 8.82
N GLU A 182 22.59 9.09 9.56
CA GLU A 182 23.53 9.34 10.68
C GLU A 182 22.92 8.77 11.98
N LEU A 183 23.75 8.10 12.80
CA LEU A 183 23.28 7.42 14.02
C LEU A 183 22.61 8.37 15.03
N ASP A 184 23.07 9.61 15.08
CA ASP A 184 22.60 10.63 16.02
C ASP A 184 21.13 11.07 15.77
N TYR A 185 20.63 10.83 14.56
CA TYR A 185 19.23 11.13 14.20
C TYR A 185 18.26 9.95 14.35
N LEU A 186 18.76 8.79 14.78
CA LEU A 186 17.93 7.60 14.93
C LEU A 186 17.45 7.44 16.38
N ASP A 187 16.24 6.94 16.53
CA ASP A 187 15.68 6.62 17.84
C ASP A 187 16.39 5.40 18.47
N GLU A 188 16.32 5.33 19.81
CA GLU A 188 16.96 4.28 20.60
C GLU A 188 16.49 2.86 20.20
N GLY A 189 15.22 2.71 19.83
CA GLY A 189 14.64 1.44 19.40
C GLY A 189 15.26 0.93 18.11
N THR A 190 15.39 1.81 17.10
CA THR A 190 16.04 1.52 15.82
C THR A 190 17.52 1.16 16.03
N LEU A 191 18.26 1.91 16.85
CA LEU A 191 19.66 1.62 17.16
C LEU A 191 19.81 0.27 17.87
N ALA A 192 18.96 -0.02 18.86
CA ALA A 192 18.97 -1.30 19.55
C ALA A 192 18.65 -2.48 18.63
N ALA A 193 17.68 -2.32 17.71
CA ALA A 193 17.34 -3.33 16.71
C ALA A 193 18.51 -3.58 15.75
N ALA A 194 19.15 -2.53 15.25
CA ALA A 194 20.31 -2.63 14.36
C ALA A 194 21.50 -3.35 15.04
N LEU A 195 21.78 -3.03 16.31
CA LEU A 195 22.83 -3.70 17.06
C LEU A 195 22.55 -5.20 17.29
N ARG A 196 21.29 -5.57 17.52
CA ARG A 196 20.89 -6.99 17.68
C ARG A 196 20.99 -7.75 16.36
N ALA A 197 20.62 -7.10 15.24
CA ALA A 197 20.61 -7.66 13.90
C ALA A 197 21.96 -7.54 13.17
N ARG A 198 23.03 -7.11 13.86
CA ARG A 198 24.36 -6.94 13.24
C ARG A 198 24.83 -8.23 12.56
N THR A 199 25.43 -8.08 11.41
CA THR A 199 26.04 -9.16 10.62
C THR A 199 27.56 -9.04 10.65
N ALA A 200 28.25 -10.15 10.35
CA ALA A 200 29.69 -10.10 10.11
C ALA A 200 30.00 -9.30 8.85
N PHE A 201 31.14 -8.58 8.87
CA PHE A 201 31.59 -7.79 7.74
C PHE A 201 32.41 -8.65 6.79
#